data_7462a1347967687519fb1c6fa2250536
#
_entry.id   7462a1347967687519fb1c6fa2250536
#
_cell.length_a   1.000
_cell.length_b   1.000
_cell.length_c   1.000
_cell.angle_alpha   90.00
_cell.angle_beta   90.00
_cell.angle_gamma   90.00
#
_symmetry.space_group_name_H-M   'P 1'
#
loop_
_entity.id
_entity.type
_entity.pdbx_description
1 polymer ?
#
loop_
_entity_poly.entity_id
_entity_poly.type
_entity_poly.pdbx_seq_one_letter_code
_entity_poly.pdbx_strand_id
1 'polypeptide(L)'
;MVRRKAKKESFFVPILFGLLIVIGFGFTYKHFENKIEVNQRTGCPISNVDQRSALSLLLDSSEPYTPVQMSNIVNRIQNKVNSLKSYDRLRIYTIGVAEEELLVPHFDFCKPDPESAESPLMRNWKAGNFEQRLRDTLGLMQGSRDNSHIITSIGSVASELPDSYDERTIIIVSDLVENSNIGSMYSPNWQEALSDRNSLLDARRPMLGGIRIEILFAPRANAGIDFRRVRDWWRTFLSDSGGMVANIDPISG
;
A
#
# COMPACT_ATOMS: atom_id res chain seq x y z
N MET A 1 -48.55 -33.63 -67.03
CA MET A 1 -49.00 -33.30 -65.64
C MET A 1 -47.76 -33.29 -64.74
N VAL A 2 -47.17 -32.13 -64.53
CA VAL A 2 -45.91 -31.96 -63.74
C VAL A 2 -46.31 -31.50 -62.34
N ARG A 3 -46.13 -32.33 -61.33
CA ARG A 3 -46.35 -32.00 -59.88
C ARG A 3 -45.19 -31.17 -59.40
N ARG A 4 -45.37 -29.87 -59.15
CA ARG A 4 -44.44 -29.01 -58.41
C ARG A 4 -44.44 -29.43 -56.96
N LYS A 5 -43.33 -30.00 -56.43
CA LYS A 5 -43.09 -30.19 -55.01
C LYS A 5 -42.87 -28.81 -54.36
N ALA A 6 -43.76 -28.43 -53.44
CA ALA A 6 -43.61 -27.25 -52.62
C ALA A 6 -42.38 -27.47 -51.69
N LYS A 7 -41.41 -26.61 -51.80
CA LYS A 7 -40.20 -26.53 -50.96
C LYS A 7 -40.68 -26.06 -49.57
N LYS A 8 -40.74 -26.92 -48.58
CA LYS A 8 -40.99 -26.55 -47.20
C LYS A 8 -39.81 -25.77 -46.71
N GLU A 9 -39.89 -24.45 -46.78
CA GLU A 9 -38.85 -23.61 -46.23
C GLU A 9 -38.83 -23.81 -44.70
N SER A 10 -37.68 -24.25 -44.16
CA SER A 10 -37.50 -24.55 -42.74
C SER A 10 -37.50 -23.19 -41.99
N PHE A 11 -38.61 -22.89 -41.35
CA PHE A 11 -38.80 -21.71 -40.50
C PHE A 11 -37.91 -21.71 -39.26
N PHE A 12 -37.25 -22.83 -38.98
CA PHE A 12 -36.36 -22.99 -37.83
C PHE A 12 -35.02 -22.26 -37.95
N VAL A 13 -34.50 -22.10 -39.15
CA VAL A 13 -33.20 -21.46 -39.37
C VAL A 13 -33.18 -19.99 -38.96
N PRO A 14 -34.14 -19.12 -39.38
CA PRO A 14 -34.17 -17.73 -38.95
C PRO A 14 -34.41 -17.54 -37.44
N ILE A 15 -35.17 -18.42 -36.80
CA ILE A 15 -35.43 -18.41 -35.35
C ILE A 15 -34.14 -18.72 -34.60
N LEU A 16 -33.40 -19.76 -35.01
CA LEU A 16 -32.12 -20.11 -34.39
C LEU A 16 -31.08 -19.00 -34.55
N PHE A 17 -31.05 -18.35 -35.69
CA PHE A 17 -30.13 -17.23 -35.94
C PHE A 17 -30.46 -15.99 -35.09
N GLY A 18 -31.77 -15.68 -34.92
CA GLY A 18 -32.25 -14.63 -34.03
C GLY A 18 -31.88 -14.87 -32.57
N LEU A 19 -32.02 -16.13 -32.10
CA LEU A 19 -31.67 -16.53 -30.74
C LEU A 19 -30.17 -16.39 -30.48
N LEU A 20 -29.30 -16.76 -31.42
CA LEU A 20 -27.85 -16.60 -31.31
C LEU A 20 -27.44 -15.14 -31.28
N ILE A 21 -28.10 -14.25 -32.02
CA ILE A 21 -27.85 -12.81 -31.99
C ILE A 21 -28.23 -12.25 -30.62
N VAL A 22 -29.39 -12.60 -30.08
CA VAL A 22 -29.84 -12.10 -28.75
C VAL A 22 -28.91 -12.61 -27.63
N ILE A 23 -28.49 -13.88 -27.70
CA ILE A 23 -27.51 -14.42 -26.74
C ILE A 23 -26.15 -13.72 -26.88
N GLY A 24 -25.69 -13.50 -28.10
CA GLY A 24 -24.44 -12.77 -28.39
C GLY A 24 -24.48 -11.32 -27.90
N PHE A 25 -25.59 -10.61 -28.14
CA PHE A 25 -25.79 -9.25 -27.64
C PHE A 25 -25.92 -9.20 -26.11
N GLY A 26 -26.62 -10.15 -25.49
CA GLY A 26 -26.72 -10.24 -24.05
C GLY A 26 -25.36 -10.51 -23.38
N PHE A 27 -24.53 -11.35 -24.00
CA PHE A 27 -23.18 -11.65 -23.49
C PHE A 27 -22.22 -10.44 -23.65
N THR A 28 -22.27 -9.73 -24.78
CA THR A 28 -21.47 -8.53 -25.00
C THR A 28 -21.94 -7.39 -24.09
N TYR A 29 -23.24 -7.19 -23.91
CA TYR A 29 -23.79 -6.15 -23.04
C TYR A 29 -23.33 -6.36 -21.57
N LYS A 30 -23.47 -7.60 -21.05
CA LYS A 30 -23.03 -7.95 -19.70
C LYS A 30 -21.51 -7.81 -19.51
N HIS A 31 -20.73 -8.04 -20.56
CA HIS A 31 -19.27 -7.89 -20.53
C HIS A 31 -18.84 -6.42 -20.51
N PHE A 32 -19.61 -5.52 -21.12
CA PHE A 32 -19.36 -4.07 -21.11
C PHE A 32 -19.81 -3.40 -19.80
N GLU A 33 -20.87 -3.90 -19.16
CA GLU A 33 -21.42 -3.33 -17.93
C GLU A 33 -20.52 -3.52 -16.70
N ASN A 34 -19.63 -4.50 -16.73
CA ASN A 34 -18.74 -4.85 -15.61
C ASN A 34 -17.31 -4.30 -15.78
N LYS A 35 -17.08 -3.39 -16.71
CA LYS A 35 -15.75 -2.83 -16.91
C LYS A 35 -15.48 -1.72 -15.91
N ILE A 36 -14.66 -2.02 -14.89
CA ILE A 36 -14.18 -1.01 -13.94
C ILE A 36 -13.26 -0.04 -14.69
N GLU A 37 -13.61 1.24 -14.71
CA GLU A 37 -12.75 2.28 -15.25
C GLU A 37 -11.61 2.56 -14.27
N VAL A 38 -10.38 2.46 -14.76
CA VAL A 38 -9.18 2.68 -13.95
C VAL A 38 -8.38 3.87 -14.47
N ASN A 39 -7.77 4.59 -13.56
CA ASN A 39 -6.78 5.60 -13.86
C ASN A 39 -5.57 4.94 -14.55
N GLN A 40 -5.21 5.40 -15.74
CA GLN A 40 -4.13 4.78 -16.53
C GLN A 40 -2.74 4.90 -15.86
N ARG A 41 -2.55 5.91 -15.00
CA ARG A 41 -1.26 6.14 -14.33
C ARG A 41 -1.07 5.23 -13.13
N THR A 42 -2.11 5.06 -12.31
CA THR A 42 -2.03 4.33 -11.04
C THR A 42 -2.67 2.94 -11.09
N GLY A 43 -3.46 2.64 -12.12
CA GLY A 43 -4.25 1.42 -12.18
C GLY A 43 -5.41 1.36 -11.18
N CYS A 44 -5.64 2.45 -10.43
CA CYS A 44 -6.71 2.50 -9.44
C CYS A 44 -8.06 2.81 -10.07
N PRO A 45 -9.17 2.25 -9.58
CA PRO A 45 -10.52 2.60 -10.00
C PRO A 45 -10.76 4.10 -9.89
N ILE A 46 -11.45 4.66 -10.88
CA ILE A 46 -11.83 6.09 -10.87
C ILE A 46 -12.95 6.33 -9.86
N SER A 47 -13.86 5.35 -9.70
CA SER A 47 -14.90 5.35 -8.68
C SER A 47 -14.39 4.66 -7.42
N ASN A 48 -14.62 5.26 -6.24
CA ASN A 48 -14.19 4.70 -4.94
C ASN A 48 -14.96 3.43 -4.52
N VAL A 49 -15.90 2.95 -5.34
CA VAL A 49 -16.83 1.84 -5.00
C VAL A 49 -16.09 0.51 -4.81
N ASP A 50 -14.92 0.36 -5.43
CA ASP A 50 -14.18 -0.91 -5.46
C ASP A 50 -12.85 -0.88 -4.67
N GLN A 51 -12.47 0.27 -4.13
CA GLN A 51 -11.26 0.40 -3.31
C GLN A 51 -11.59 0.11 -1.86
N ARG A 52 -11.23 -1.07 -1.37
CA ARG A 52 -11.55 -1.50 0.00
C ARG A 52 -10.40 -1.30 0.96
N SER A 53 -9.17 -1.46 0.53
CA SER A 53 -8.04 -1.29 1.41
C SER A 53 -6.93 -0.43 0.81
N ALA A 54 -6.25 0.29 1.71
CA ALA A 54 -5.05 1.05 1.41
C ALA A 54 -3.92 0.62 2.34
N LEU A 55 -2.83 0.18 1.74
CA LEU A 55 -1.60 -0.16 2.40
C LEU A 55 -0.54 0.88 2.08
N SER A 56 -0.02 1.55 3.11
CA SER A 56 1.13 2.45 3.01
C SER A 56 2.35 1.84 3.67
N LEU A 57 3.46 1.77 2.94
CA LEU A 57 4.76 1.38 3.48
C LEU A 57 5.57 2.64 3.73
N LEU A 58 6.08 2.79 4.94
CA LEU A 58 6.98 3.86 5.32
C LEU A 58 8.35 3.26 5.64
N LEU A 59 9.31 3.50 4.74
CA LEU A 59 10.63 2.88 4.75
C LEU A 59 11.67 3.85 5.30
N ASP A 60 12.34 3.44 6.36
CA ASP A 60 13.47 4.20 6.89
C ASP A 60 14.73 3.88 6.10
N SER A 61 15.30 4.89 5.47
CA SER A 61 16.55 4.81 4.73
C SER A 61 17.67 5.60 5.38
N SER A 62 17.55 5.95 6.68
CA SER A 62 18.55 6.75 7.41
C SER A 62 19.88 6.02 7.53
N GLU A 63 19.87 4.69 7.68
CA GLU A 63 21.08 3.85 7.69
C GLU A 63 20.86 2.56 6.91
N PRO A 64 21.95 1.93 6.40
CA PRO A 64 21.83 0.72 5.61
C PRO A 64 21.41 -0.49 6.48
N TYR A 65 20.53 -1.31 5.95
CA TYR A 65 20.19 -2.62 6.52
C TYR A 65 21.25 -3.66 6.18
N THR A 66 21.44 -4.64 7.06
CA THR A 66 22.26 -5.81 6.71
C THR A 66 21.60 -6.59 5.57
N PRO A 67 22.36 -7.38 4.78
CA PRO A 67 21.76 -8.20 3.72
C PRO A 67 20.68 -9.17 4.22
N VAL A 68 20.81 -9.69 5.44
CA VAL A 68 19.84 -10.59 6.06
C VAL A 68 18.57 -9.83 6.43
N GLN A 69 18.70 -8.66 7.07
CA GLN A 69 17.55 -7.78 7.37
C GLN A 69 16.82 -7.39 6.09
N MET A 70 17.55 -6.94 5.07
CA MET A 70 16.97 -6.55 3.78
C MET A 70 16.16 -7.70 3.16
N SER A 71 16.73 -8.91 3.12
CA SER A 71 16.03 -10.09 2.60
C SER A 71 14.75 -10.39 3.38
N ASN A 72 14.79 -10.32 4.72
CA ASN A 72 13.63 -10.55 5.57
C ASN A 72 12.55 -9.47 5.36
N ILE A 73 12.94 -8.19 5.26
CA ILE A 73 12.04 -7.08 5.01
C ILE A 73 11.33 -7.26 3.67
N VAL A 74 12.09 -7.48 2.60
CA VAL A 74 11.55 -7.67 1.24
C VAL A 74 10.56 -8.83 1.21
N ASN A 75 10.90 -9.99 1.81
CA ASN A 75 10.02 -11.15 1.86
C ASN A 75 8.71 -10.85 2.61
N ARG A 76 8.77 -10.14 3.73
CA ARG A 76 7.56 -9.76 4.50
C ARG A 76 6.69 -8.78 3.74
N ILE A 77 7.30 -7.77 3.11
CA ILE A 77 6.57 -6.82 2.25
C ILE A 77 5.91 -7.56 1.08
N GLN A 78 6.65 -8.44 0.39
CA GLN A 78 6.12 -9.23 -0.71
C GLN A 78 4.92 -10.08 -0.29
N ASN A 79 4.97 -10.72 0.87
CA ASN A 79 3.85 -11.49 1.41
C ASN A 79 2.62 -10.60 1.67
N LYS A 80 2.83 -9.40 2.20
CA LYS A 80 1.73 -8.43 2.39
C LYS A 80 1.14 -7.96 1.07
N VAL A 81 1.97 -7.63 0.09
CA VAL A 81 1.52 -7.23 -1.25
C VAL A 81 0.77 -8.37 -1.95
N ASN A 82 1.23 -9.61 -1.78
CA ASN A 82 0.54 -10.77 -2.33
C ASN A 82 -0.87 -10.97 -1.72
N SER A 83 -1.05 -10.62 -0.45
CA SER A 83 -2.34 -10.70 0.24
C SER A 83 -3.33 -9.60 -0.14
N LEU A 84 -2.90 -8.52 -0.78
CA LEU A 84 -3.78 -7.47 -1.29
C LEU A 84 -4.74 -8.06 -2.33
N LYS A 85 -5.97 -7.57 -2.34
CA LYS A 85 -6.97 -7.89 -3.36
C LYS A 85 -6.79 -7.01 -4.61
N SER A 86 -7.43 -7.41 -5.70
CA SER A 86 -7.52 -6.56 -6.90
C SER A 86 -8.02 -5.16 -6.54
N TYR A 87 -7.37 -4.14 -7.07
CA TYR A 87 -7.65 -2.72 -6.85
C TYR A 87 -7.35 -2.17 -5.45
N ASP A 88 -6.89 -2.97 -4.48
CA ASP A 88 -6.33 -2.43 -3.24
C ASP A 88 -5.13 -1.54 -3.56
N ARG A 89 -5.06 -0.38 -2.88
CA ARG A 89 -4.03 0.62 -3.14
C ARG A 89 -2.78 0.36 -2.32
N LEU A 90 -1.63 0.37 -2.97
CA LEU A 90 -0.31 0.30 -2.35
C LEU A 90 0.43 1.61 -2.58
N ARG A 91 0.93 2.22 -1.52
CA ARG A 91 1.83 3.36 -1.55
C ARG A 91 3.11 3.06 -0.81
N ILE A 92 4.23 3.55 -1.31
CA ILE A 92 5.53 3.39 -0.65
C ILE A 92 6.20 4.75 -0.54
N TYR A 93 6.61 5.08 0.66
CA TYR A 93 7.29 6.31 1.02
C TYR A 93 8.63 5.97 1.67
N THR A 94 9.58 6.90 1.60
CA THR A 94 10.75 6.89 2.48
C THR A 94 10.59 7.93 3.57
N ILE A 95 11.10 7.65 4.78
CA ILE A 95 11.10 8.62 5.88
C ILE A 95 11.83 9.86 5.44
N GLY A 96 11.18 11.01 5.63
CA GLY A 96 11.61 12.31 5.12
C GLY A 96 12.85 12.85 5.80
N VAL A 97 13.55 13.70 5.08
CA VAL A 97 14.75 14.43 5.54
C VAL A 97 14.41 15.84 5.95
N ALA A 98 13.30 16.39 5.44
CA ALA A 98 12.87 17.76 5.68
C ALA A 98 11.57 17.78 6.49
N GLU A 99 11.49 18.71 7.41
CA GLU A 99 10.41 18.84 8.39
C GLU A 99 9.08 19.32 7.79
N GLU A 100 9.12 19.94 6.62
CA GLU A 100 8.00 20.71 6.06
C GLU A 100 7.48 20.14 4.73
N GLU A 101 8.11 19.11 4.17
CA GLU A 101 7.67 18.55 2.90
C GLU A 101 6.62 17.45 3.12
N LEU A 102 5.48 17.60 2.46
CA LEU A 102 4.53 16.49 2.28
C LEU A 102 5.29 15.33 1.62
N LEU A 103 5.24 14.17 2.24
CA LEU A 103 5.89 13.00 1.66
C LEU A 103 5.20 12.62 0.35
N VAL A 104 6.00 12.56 -0.71
CA VAL A 104 5.53 12.08 -2.01
C VAL A 104 5.82 10.59 -2.12
N PRO A 105 4.82 9.76 -2.48
CA PRO A 105 5.07 8.32 -2.63
C PRO A 105 5.96 8.04 -3.85
N HIS A 106 6.98 7.21 -3.65
CA HIS A 106 7.81 6.69 -4.74
C HIS A 106 7.07 5.63 -5.57
N PHE A 107 6.07 5.00 -4.94
CA PHE A 107 5.17 4.03 -5.55
C PHE A 107 3.74 4.36 -5.13
N ASP A 108 2.83 4.49 -6.09
CA ASP A 108 1.40 4.73 -5.85
C ASP A 108 0.59 4.03 -6.93
N PHE A 109 0.20 2.78 -6.66
CA PHE A 109 -0.52 1.95 -7.61
C PHE A 109 -1.55 1.08 -6.91
N CYS A 110 -2.62 0.75 -7.63
CA CYS A 110 -3.53 -0.31 -7.22
C CYS A 110 -3.09 -1.66 -7.80
N LYS A 111 -3.30 -2.71 -7.01
CA LYS A 111 -2.98 -4.08 -7.43
C LYS A 111 -3.80 -4.44 -8.67
N PRO A 112 -3.14 -4.89 -9.76
CA PRO A 112 -3.85 -5.26 -10.98
C PRO A 112 -4.82 -6.41 -10.75
N ASP A 113 -5.96 -6.35 -11.44
CA ASP A 113 -6.93 -7.43 -11.42
C ASP A 113 -6.57 -8.51 -12.47
N PRO A 114 -6.26 -9.75 -12.04
CA PRO A 114 -5.93 -10.84 -12.95
C PRO A 114 -7.15 -11.34 -13.76
N GLU A 115 -8.36 -11.02 -13.30
CA GLU A 115 -9.61 -11.44 -13.94
C GLU A 115 -10.29 -10.31 -14.73
N SER A 116 -9.60 -9.17 -14.88
CA SER A 116 -10.15 -8.03 -15.63
C SER A 116 -10.56 -8.41 -17.05
N ALA A 117 -11.55 -7.71 -17.60
CA ALA A 117 -12.06 -7.92 -18.97
C ALA A 117 -11.03 -7.61 -20.09
N GLU A 118 -9.79 -7.27 -19.73
CA GLU A 118 -8.71 -6.98 -20.67
C GLU A 118 -8.13 -8.25 -21.31
N SER A 119 -7.41 -8.08 -22.42
CA SER A 119 -6.71 -9.19 -23.05
C SER A 119 -5.67 -9.82 -22.11
N PRO A 120 -5.40 -11.13 -22.21
CA PRO A 120 -4.37 -11.78 -21.38
C PRO A 120 -3.00 -11.11 -21.47
N LEU A 121 -2.64 -10.61 -22.66
CA LEU A 121 -1.39 -9.87 -22.87
C LEU A 121 -1.32 -8.59 -22.04
N MET A 122 -2.42 -7.82 -22.00
CA MET A 122 -2.49 -6.57 -21.24
C MET A 122 -2.47 -6.82 -19.75
N ARG A 123 -3.18 -7.86 -19.26
CA ARG A 123 -3.16 -8.26 -17.85
C ARG A 123 -1.75 -8.64 -17.39
N ASN A 124 -1.06 -9.48 -18.16
CA ASN A 124 0.31 -9.89 -17.86
C ASN A 124 1.29 -8.70 -17.87
N TRP A 125 1.12 -7.77 -18.81
CA TRP A 125 1.92 -6.56 -18.89
C TRP A 125 1.72 -5.66 -17.65
N LYS A 126 0.47 -5.45 -17.23
CA LYS A 126 0.15 -4.67 -16.02
C LYS A 126 0.71 -5.31 -14.76
N ALA A 127 0.54 -6.61 -14.60
CA ALA A 127 1.09 -7.36 -13.47
C ALA A 127 2.62 -7.26 -13.44
N GLY A 128 3.29 -7.50 -14.57
CA GLY A 128 4.74 -7.42 -14.68
C GLY A 128 5.28 -6.01 -14.41
N ASN A 129 4.60 -4.98 -14.89
CA ASN A 129 4.97 -3.59 -14.64
C ASN A 129 4.81 -3.20 -13.16
N PHE A 130 3.73 -3.64 -12.50
CA PHE A 130 3.52 -3.43 -11.07
C PHE A 130 4.65 -4.09 -10.25
N GLU A 131 4.96 -5.35 -10.51
CA GLU A 131 6.01 -6.10 -9.82
C GLU A 131 7.41 -5.50 -10.05
N GLN A 132 7.71 -5.07 -11.28
CA GLN A 132 9.01 -4.45 -11.58
C GLN A 132 9.18 -3.13 -10.83
N ARG A 133 8.16 -2.26 -10.87
CA ARG A 133 8.19 -0.97 -10.16
C ARG A 133 8.28 -1.16 -8.65
N LEU A 134 7.60 -2.17 -8.10
CA LEU A 134 7.70 -2.51 -6.69
C LEU A 134 9.13 -2.88 -6.30
N ARG A 135 9.78 -3.77 -7.07
CA ARG A 135 11.19 -4.14 -6.84
C ARG A 135 12.13 -2.95 -6.91
N ASP A 136 11.97 -2.11 -7.94
CA ASP A 136 12.80 -0.91 -8.13
C ASP A 136 12.65 0.06 -6.94
N THR A 137 11.43 0.24 -6.44
CA THR A 137 11.14 1.12 -5.30
C THR A 137 11.73 0.55 -4.00
N LEU A 138 11.63 -0.75 -3.76
CA LEU A 138 12.24 -1.37 -2.59
C LEU A 138 13.78 -1.27 -2.61
N GLY A 139 14.39 -1.17 -3.77
CA GLY A 139 15.82 -0.88 -3.93
C GLY A 139 16.26 0.48 -3.37
N LEU A 140 15.33 1.45 -3.22
CA LEU A 140 15.60 2.77 -2.63
C LEU A 140 15.83 2.74 -1.10
N MET A 141 15.58 1.61 -0.43
CA MET A 141 15.83 1.45 1.00
C MET A 141 17.33 1.49 1.38
N GLN A 142 18.22 1.47 0.39
CA GLN A 142 19.66 1.58 0.60
C GLN A 142 20.06 3.07 0.61
N GLY A 143 19.96 3.69 1.75
CA GLY A 143 20.36 5.09 1.96
C GLY A 143 21.24 5.23 3.19
N SER A 144 21.85 6.41 3.35
CA SER A 144 22.46 6.86 4.59
C SER A 144 22.10 8.34 4.77
N ARG A 145 21.43 8.65 5.87
CA ARG A 145 20.96 9.99 6.20
C ARG A 145 21.13 10.26 7.68
N ASP A 146 21.51 11.48 8.04
CA ASP A 146 21.80 11.84 9.42
C ASP A 146 20.55 12.03 10.28
N ASN A 147 19.39 12.28 9.67
CA ASN A 147 18.13 12.55 10.35
C ASN A 147 17.06 11.51 9.98
N SER A 148 16.18 11.22 10.94
CA SER A 148 15.04 10.34 10.78
C SER A 148 13.81 10.97 11.41
N HIS A 149 12.96 11.59 10.58
CA HIS A 149 11.74 12.29 10.98
C HIS A 149 10.54 11.34 10.98
N ILE A 150 10.56 10.33 11.85
CA ILE A 150 9.56 9.25 11.83
C ILE A 150 8.18 9.79 12.21
N ILE A 151 8.09 10.61 13.26
CA ILE A 151 6.81 11.15 13.77
C ILE A 151 6.08 11.94 12.69
N THR A 152 6.76 12.90 12.07
CA THR A 152 6.17 13.73 11.01
C THR A 152 5.84 12.93 9.76
N SER A 153 6.67 11.95 9.43
CA SER A 153 6.44 11.07 8.29
C SER A 153 5.19 10.21 8.48
N ILE A 154 4.96 9.66 9.67
CA ILE A 154 3.73 8.94 9.99
C ILE A 154 2.51 9.85 9.84
N GLY A 155 2.59 11.09 10.35
CA GLY A 155 1.51 12.08 10.25
C GLY A 155 1.19 12.42 8.79
N SER A 156 2.21 12.65 7.97
CA SER A 156 2.06 12.93 6.55
C SER A 156 1.37 11.76 5.81
N VAL A 157 1.84 10.53 6.02
CA VAL A 157 1.24 9.35 5.41
C VAL A 157 -0.20 9.12 5.88
N ALA A 158 -0.47 9.31 7.17
CA ALA A 158 -1.81 9.15 7.73
C ALA A 158 -2.82 10.15 7.13
N SER A 159 -2.39 11.41 6.92
CA SER A 159 -3.24 12.45 6.33
C SER A 159 -3.63 12.17 4.87
N GLU A 160 -2.86 11.34 4.17
CA GLU A 160 -3.15 10.91 2.81
C GLU A 160 -4.02 9.64 2.70
N LEU A 161 -4.38 9.03 3.85
CA LEU A 161 -5.24 7.85 3.91
C LEU A 161 -6.69 8.27 4.23
N PRO A 162 -7.54 8.53 3.22
CA PRO A 162 -8.90 8.98 3.43
C PRO A 162 -9.76 7.91 4.13
N ASP A 163 -10.75 8.37 4.90
CA ASP A 163 -11.69 7.51 5.63
C ASP A 163 -12.60 6.66 4.74
N SER A 164 -12.56 6.88 3.43
CA SER A 164 -13.33 6.11 2.45
C SER A 164 -12.86 4.67 2.26
N TYR A 165 -11.67 4.32 2.74
CA TYR A 165 -11.19 2.93 2.73
C TYR A 165 -11.72 2.18 3.96
N ASP A 166 -12.21 0.96 3.74
CA ASP A 166 -12.67 0.06 4.81
C ASP A 166 -11.51 -0.36 5.72
N GLU A 167 -10.34 -0.60 5.12
CA GLU A 167 -9.12 -0.99 5.82
C GLU A 167 -7.98 -0.04 5.45
N ARG A 168 -7.38 0.59 6.47
CA ARG A 168 -6.23 1.48 6.34
C ARG A 168 -5.08 0.93 7.16
N THR A 169 -3.97 0.62 6.50
CA THR A 169 -2.79 0.05 7.16
C THR A 169 -1.54 0.84 6.82
N ILE A 170 -0.75 1.17 7.82
CA ILE A 170 0.61 1.69 7.67
C ILE A 170 1.58 0.63 8.19
N ILE A 171 2.53 0.20 7.35
CA ILE A 171 3.66 -0.62 7.78
C ILE A 171 4.89 0.26 7.84
N ILE A 172 5.50 0.33 9.01
CA ILE A 172 6.73 1.10 9.25
C ILE A 172 7.90 0.12 9.28
N VAL A 173 8.92 0.37 8.47
CA VAL A 173 10.17 -0.40 8.46
C VAL A 173 11.27 0.52 8.97
N SER A 174 11.71 0.35 10.22
CA SER A 174 12.66 1.24 10.88
C SER A 174 13.26 0.59 12.14
N ASP A 175 14.37 1.13 12.63
CA ASP A 175 14.86 0.91 13.99
C ASP A 175 14.11 1.76 15.04
N LEU A 176 13.17 2.60 14.57
CA LEU A 176 12.34 3.50 15.39
C LEU A 176 13.12 4.56 16.17
N VAL A 177 14.34 4.88 15.77
CA VAL A 177 15.12 5.92 16.43
C VAL A 177 14.78 7.28 15.81
N GLU A 178 13.84 8.00 16.46
CA GLU A 178 13.54 9.40 16.08
C GLU A 178 14.75 10.28 16.24
N ASN A 179 15.10 11.04 15.21
CA ASN A 179 16.16 12.03 15.23
C ASN A 179 15.78 13.25 14.38
N SER A 180 15.05 14.16 15.00
CA SER A 180 14.49 15.34 14.34
C SER A 180 14.52 16.56 15.27
N ASN A 181 13.96 17.68 14.85
CA ASN A 181 13.76 18.84 15.68
C ASN A 181 12.74 18.64 16.82
N ILE A 182 11.86 17.63 16.69
CA ILE A 182 10.93 17.28 17.77
C ILE A 182 11.72 16.74 18.97
N GLY A 183 12.76 15.94 18.69
CA GLY A 183 13.64 15.36 19.68
C GLY A 183 14.54 14.30 19.06
N SER A 184 15.55 13.88 19.82
CA SER A 184 16.47 12.83 19.39
C SER A 184 16.58 11.75 20.44
N MET A 185 16.29 10.51 20.04
CA MET A 185 16.42 9.32 20.89
C MET A 185 17.89 8.94 21.17
N TYR A 186 18.84 9.61 20.51
CA TYR A 186 20.27 9.49 20.84
C TYR A 186 20.63 10.29 22.10
N SER A 187 19.79 11.23 22.54
CA SER A 187 20.00 11.98 23.77
C SER A 187 19.83 11.12 25.01
N PRO A 188 20.64 11.25 26.06
CA PRO A 188 20.50 10.49 27.31
C PRO A 188 19.10 10.65 27.97
N ASN A 189 18.51 11.85 27.83
CA ASN A 189 17.22 12.22 28.42
C ASN A 189 16.09 12.29 27.39
N TRP A 190 16.17 11.51 26.32
CA TRP A 190 15.20 11.56 25.22
C TRP A 190 13.75 11.33 25.65
N GLN A 191 13.51 10.51 26.68
CA GLN A 191 12.15 10.27 27.16
C GLN A 191 11.50 11.52 27.76
N GLU A 192 12.29 12.37 28.41
CA GLU A 192 11.82 13.67 28.92
C GLU A 192 11.59 14.65 27.75
N ALA A 193 12.51 14.66 26.79
CA ALA A 193 12.41 15.50 25.58
C ALA A 193 11.21 15.14 24.70
N LEU A 194 10.86 13.83 24.63
CA LEU A 194 9.71 13.31 23.88
C LEU A 194 8.52 13.00 24.82
N SER A 195 8.33 13.78 25.84
CA SER A 195 7.19 13.69 26.75
C SER A 195 6.03 14.59 26.31
N ASP A 196 4.84 14.41 26.90
CA ASP A 196 3.66 15.25 26.67
C ASP A 196 3.85 16.74 27.03
N ARG A 197 4.98 17.10 27.66
CA ARG A 197 5.36 18.50 27.91
C ARG A 197 5.99 19.16 26.69
N ASN A 198 6.33 18.41 25.64
CA ASN A 198 6.88 18.94 24.41
C ASN A 198 5.75 19.43 23.50
N SER A 199 5.57 20.74 23.45
CA SER A 199 4.54 21.38 22.62
C SER A 199 4.71 21.09 21.11
N LEU A 200 5.93 20.84 20.64
CA LEU A 200 6.21 20.52 19.25
C LEU A 200 5.80 19.06 18.95
N LEU A 201 6.06 18.14 19.86
CA LEU A 201 5.60 16.77 19.77
C LEU A 201 4.06 16.71 19.68
N ASP A 202 3.40 17.48 20.57
CA ASP A 202 1.94 17.53 20.60
C ASP A 202 1.35 18.14 19.31
N ALA A 203 1.96 19.23 18.82
CA ALA A 203 1.57 19.86 17.57
C ALA A 203 1.79 18.97 16.33
N ARG A 204 2.69 18.00 16.38
CA ARG A 204 3.03 17.08 15.30
C ARG A 204 2.48 15.67 15.52
N ARG A 205 1.69 15.48 16.58
CA ARG A 205 1.07 14.19 16.90
C ARG A 205 0.19 13.72 15.73
N PRO A 206 0.45 12.53 15.16
CA PRO A 206 -0.33 12.04 14.03
C PRO A 206 -1.75 11.69 14.46
N MET A 207 -2.72 11.93 13.58
CA MET A 207 -4.11 11.51 13.77
C MET A 207 -4.29 10.12 13.14
N LEU A 208 -4.29 9.06 13.97
CA LEU A 208 -4.25 7.66 13.51
C LEU A 208 -5.58 6.93 13.71
N GLY A 209 -6.68 7.64 13.97
CA GLY A 209 -7.98 7.02 14.21
C GLY A 209 -8.39 6.06 13.08
N GLY A 210 -8.65 4.77 13.44
CA GLY A 210 -9.04 3.75 12.48
C GLY A 210 -7.91 3.25 11.55
N ILE A 211 -6.64 3.60 11.81
CA ILE A 211 -5.49 3.12 11.05
C ILE A 211 -4.80 2.00 11.82
N ARG A 212 -4.59 0.88 11.15
CA ARG A 212 -3.80 -0.24 11.64
C ARG A 212 -2.32 0.05 11.43
N ILE A 213 -1.52 -0.07 12.51
CA ILE A 213 -0.07 0.13 12.46
C ILE A 213 0.63 -1.21 12.67
N GLU A 214 1.48 -1.58 11.73
CA GLU A 214 2.38 -2.73 11.82
C GLU A 214 3.82 -2.21 11.72
N ILE A 215 4.73 -2.72 12.54
CA ILE A 215 6.11 -2.28 12.56
C ILE A 215 7.04 -3.46 12.30
N LEU A 216 7.81 -3.37 11.24
CA LEU A 216 8.95 -4.24 10.97
C LEU A 216 10.18 -3.59 11.61
N PHE A 217 10.43 -3.99 12.85
CA PHE A 217 11.46 -3.38 13.67
C PHE A 217 12.83 -3.98 13.36
N ALA A 218 13.71 -3.16 12.80
CA ALA A 218 15.06 -3.55 12.39
C ALA A 218 16.12 -2.86 13.27
N PRO A 219 16.38 -3.37 14.49
CA PRO A 219 17.34 -2.76 15.40
C PRO A 219 18.76 -2.82 14.85
N ARG A 220 19.56 -1.82 15.17
CA ARG A 220 20.96 -1.69 14.77
C ARG A 220 21.89 -2.02 15.91
N ALA A 221 22.91 -2.84 15.65
CA ALA A 221 23.72 -3.47 16.68
C ALA A 221 24.55 -2.50 17.56
N ASN A 222 24.83 -1.27 17.09
CA ASN A 222 25.83 -0.40 17.73
C ASN A 222 25.29 0.98 18.18
N ALA A 223 23.99 1.14 18.28
CA ALA A 223 23.41 2.47 18.56
C ALA A 223 23.57 2.94 20.03
N GLY A 224 23.99 2.09 20.96
CA GLY A 224 24.03 2.44 22.41
C GLY A 224 22.67 2.74 23.01
N ILE A 225 21.59 2.35 22.32
CA ILE A 225 20.19 2.65 22.64
C ILE A 225 19.51 1.44 23.26
N ASP A 226 18.72 1.67 24.30
CA ASP A 226 17.82 0.66 24.84
C ASP A 226 16.57 0.52 23.95
N PHE A 227 16.65 -0.36 22.94
CA PHE A 227 15.56 -0.60 22.00
C PHE A 227 14.28 -1.17 22.66
N ARG A 228 14.32 -1.68 23.87
CA ARG A 228 13.10 -2.06 24.58
C ARG A 228 12.31 -0.81 24.95
N ARG A 229 12.99 0.19 25.55
CA ARG A 229 12.38 1.47 25.88
C ARG A 229 11.86 2.21 24.65
N VAL A 230 12.60 2.17 23.54
CA VAL A 230 12.17 2.77 22.25
C VAL A 230 10.84 2.13 21.80
N ARG A 231 10.77 0.81 21.74
CA ARG A 231 9.55 0.11 21.31
C ARG A 231 8.35 0.37 22.25
N ASP A 232 8.58 0.40 23.55
CA ASP A 232 7.53 0.64 24.54
C ASP A 232 6.98 2.06 24.40
N TRP A 233 7.86 3.04 24.19
CA TRP A 233 7.47 4.42 23.93
C TRP A 233 6.64 4.54 22.64
N TRP A 234 7.10 3.96 21.53
CA TRP A 234 6.39 4.00 20.27
C TRP A 234 5.01 3.34 20.35
N ARG A 235 4.92 2.20 21.04
CA ARG A 235 3.62 1.55 21.24
C ARG A 235 2.64 2.47 21.95
N THR A 236 3.07 3.11 23.02
CA THR A 236 2.25 4.07 23.77
C THR A 236 1.89 5.27 22.91
N PHE A 237 2.88 5.92 22.31
CA PHE A 237 2.68 7.11 21.48
C PHE A 237 1.70 6.89 20.32
N LEU A 238 1.84 5.80 19.57
CA LEU A 238 0.96 5.48 18.45
C LEU A 238 -0.46 5.12 18.92
N SER A 239 -0.60 4.43 20.04
CA SER A 239 -1.90 4.12 20.64
C SER A 239 -2.60 5.38 21.14
N ASP A 240 -1.88 6.28 21.81
CA ASP A 240 -2.41 7.57 22.30
C ASP A 240 -2.76 8.51 21.14
N SER A 241 -2.15 8.30 19.99
CA SER A 241 -2.49 8.98 18.73
C SER A 241 -3.71 8.37 18.02
N GLY A 242 -4.36 7.36 18.62
CA GLY A 242 -5.56 6.69 18.09
C GLY A 242 -5.28 5.52 17.15
N GLY A 243 -4.02 5.13 16.94
CA GLY A 243 -3.63 4.03 16.07
C GLY A 243 -3.90 2.65 16.69
N MET A 244 -4.30 1.70 15.86
CA MET A 244 -4.40 0.29 16.24
C MET A 244 -3.05 -0.40 16.03
N VAL A 245 -2.17 -0.36 17.05
CA VAL A 245 -0.86 -1.02 16.96
C VAL A 245 -1.02 -2.53 17.02
N ALA A 246 -0.93 -3.19 15.88
CA ALA A 246 -1.14 -4.63 15.77
C ALA A 246 0.09 -5.41 16.24
N ASN A 247 1.27 -5.04 15.71
CA ASN A 247 2.51 -5.78 15.88
C ASN A 247 3.73 -4.85 15.85
N ILE A 248 4.75 -5.19 16.66
CA ILE A 248 6.13 -4.71 16.50
C ILE A 248 7.02 -5.95 16.35
N ASP A 249 7.25 -6.34 15.10
CA ASP A 249 7.95 -7.58 14.76
C ASP A 249 9.45 -7.33 14.57
N PRO A 250 10.32 -7.94 15.38
CA PRO A 250 11.76 -7.78 15.18
C PRO A 250 12.22 -8.48 13.90
N ILE A 251 13.06 -7.79 13.15
CA ILE A 251 13.77 -8.31 11.99
C ILE A 251 15.15 -8.73 12.45
N SER A 252 15.37 -10.04 12.45
CA SER A 252 16.67 -10.60 12.78
C SER A 252 17.67 -10.40 11.63
N GLY A 253 18.93 -10.09 11.94
CA GLY A 253 20.01 -9.95 10.97
C GLY A 253 21.36 -9.93 11.63
#